data_a4e4859289feea49301f5798ad15a8e1
#
_entry.id   a4e4859289feea49301f5798ad15a8e1
#
_cell.length_a   1.000
_cell.length_b   1.000
_cell.length_c   1.000
_cell.angle_alpha   90.00
_cell.angle_beta   90.00
_cell.angle_gamma   90.00
#
_symmetry.space_group_name_H-M   'P 1'
#
loop_
_entity.id
_entity.type
_entity.pdbx_description
1 polymer ?
#
loop_
_entity_poly.entity_id
_entity_poly.type
_entity_poly.pdbx_seq_one_letter_code
_entity_poly.pdbx_strand_id
1 'polypeptide(L)'
;MKFMLILKSSKDSEAGKMPSEESIAAMVKYNQEQAKAGILLDAAGLYPSSKGARVRFSPGGKKTVIDGPFTESKELVAGYWIIQAKSLEEAIEWAKRSPVAPDQETEVEVREFIEFA
;
A
#
# COMPACT_ATOMS: atom_id res chain seq x y z
N MET A 1 -4.69 17.56 6.44
CA MET A 1 -3.40 16.94 6.10
C MET A 1 -3.68 15.69 5.28
N LYS A 2 -2.81 15.38 4.33
CA LYS A 2 -3.00 14.24 3.44
C LYS A 2 -1.94 13.19 3.73
N PHE A 3 -2.36 11.93 3.85
CA PHE A 3 -1.49 10.80 4.19
C PHE A 3 -1.66 9.67 3.19
N MET A 4 -0.58 8.94 2.97
CA MET A 4 -0.63 7.67 2.27
C MET A 4 -0.47 6.55 3.29
N LEU A 5 -1.41 5.60 3.27
CA LEU A 5 -1.31 4.35 4.01
C LEU A 5 -0.80 3.32 3.03
N ILE A 6 0.40 2.83 3.25
CA ILE A 6 1.11 1.95 2.32
C ILE A 6 1.05 0.53 2.87
N LEU A 7 0.29 -0.34 2.21
CA LEU A 7 0.21 -1.75 2.58
C LEU A 7 1.40 -2.48 1.96
N LYS A 8 2.25 -3.03 2.82
CA LYS A 8 3.40 -3.81 2.37
C LYS A 8 2.96 -5.18 1.85
N SER A 9 3.73 -5.72 0.94
CA SER A 9 3.47 -7.04 0.38
C SER A 9 3.70 -8.14 1.42
N SER A 10 2.93 -9.22 1.28
CA SER A 10 3.16 -10.48 1.99
C SER A 10 3.75 -11.50 1.00
N LYS A 11 4.18 -12.65 1.51
CA LYS A 11 4.61 -13.75 0.64
C LYS A 11 3.52 -14.17 -0.33
N ASP A 12 2.28 -14.22 0.15
CA ASP A 12 1.13 -14.62 -0.66
C ASP A 12 0.84 -13.60 -1.76
N SER A 13 0.81 -12.31 -1.43
CA SER A 13 0.54 -11.28 -2.43
C SER A 13 1.66 -11.22 -3.49
N GLU A 14 2.90 -11.41 -3.10
CA GLU A 14 4.04 -11.41 -4.02
C GLU A 14 4.04 -12.66 -4.91
N ALA A 15 3.52 -13.77 -4.41
CA ALA A 15 3.34 -15.00 -5.19
C ALA A 15 2.16 -14.92 -6.17
N GLY A 16 1.41 -13.82 -6.18
CA GLY A 16 0.26 -13.65 -7.04
C GLY A 16 -0.97 -14.42 -6.58
N LYS A 17 -0.99 -14.87 -5.33
CA LYS A 17 -2.11 -15.62 -4.79
C LYS A 17 -3.34 -14.73 -4.67
N MET A 18 -4.45 -15.18 -5.20
CA MET A 18 -5.70 -14.42 -5.13
C MET A 18 -6.20 -14.33 -3.69
N PRO A 19 -6.63 -13.15 -3.24
CA PRO A 19 -7.24 -13.01 -1.92
C PRO A 19 -8.57 -13.76 -1.87
N SER A 20 -8.95 -14.22 -0.67
CA SER A 20 -10.23 -14.88 -0.45
C SER A 20 -11.38 -13.88 -0.64
N GLU A 21 -12.59 -14.41 -0.84
CA GLU A 21 -13.80 -13.57 -0.91
C GLU A 21 -13.99 -12.77 0.38
N GLU A 22 -13.65 -13.36 1.52
CA GLU A 22 -13.72 -12.68 2.82
C GLU A 22 -12.76 -11.51 2.89
N SER A 23 -11.55 -11.67 2.39
CA SER A 23 -10.54 -10.61 2.34
C SER A 23 -10.98 -9.48 1.43
N ILE A 24 -11.53 -9.81 0.26
CA ILE A 24 -12.07 -8.82 -0.68
C ILE A 24 -13.23 -8.04 -0.04
N ALA A 25 -14.17 -8.75 0.60
CA ALA A 25 -15.30 -8.12 1.27
C ALA A 25 -14.84 -7.19 2.39
N ALA A 26 -13.85 -7.60 3.17
CA ALA A 26 -13.29 -6.77 4.24
C ALA A 26 -12.62 -5.50 3.68
N MET A 27 -11.94 -5.61 2.54
CA MET A 27 -11.32 -4.46 1.87
C MET A 27 -12.38 -3.47 1.36
N VAL A 28 -13.43 -3.99 0.72
CA VAL A 28 -14.54 -3.17 0.24
C VAL A 28 -15.20 -2.42 1.42
N LYS A 29 -15.46 -3.13 2.51
CA LYS A 29 -16.05 -2.54 3.71
C LYS A 29 -15.16 -1.43 4.30
N TYR A 30 -13.87 -1.66 4.39
CA TYR A 30 -12.91 -0.68 4.88
C TYR A 30 -12.91 0.58 4.01
N ASN A 31 -12.87 0.41 2.70
CA ASN A 31 -12.93 1.52 1.76
C ASN A 31 -14.25 2.31 1.91
N GLN A 32 -15.36 1.62 2.08
CA GLN A 32 -16.67 2.25 2.30
C GLN A 32 -16.71 3.03 3.61
N GLU A 33 -16.11 2.51 4.67
CA GLU A 33 -16.04 3.21 5.95
C GLU A 33 -15.25 4.51 5.82
N GLN A 34 -14.13 4.48 5.11
CA GLN A 34 -13.34 5.68 4.85
C GLN A 34 -14.09 6.69 3.98
N ALA A 35 -14.76 6.21 2.94
CA ALA A 35 -15.56 7.06 2.07
C ALA A 35 -16.74 7.70 2.82
N LYS A 36 -17.42 6.93 3.66
CA LYS A 36 -18.52 7.41 4.49
C LYS A 36 -18.06 8.45 5.51
N ALA A 37 -16.85 8.27 6.05
CA ALA A 37 -16.24 9.26 6.95
C ALA A 37 -15.76 10.52 6.20
N GLY A 38 -15.79 10.52 4.87
CA GLY A 38 -15.39 11.66 4.05
C GLY A 38 -13.88 11.84 3.96
N ILE A 39 -13.10 10.83 4.29
CA ILE A 39 -11.64 10.96 4.34
C ILE A 39 -10.90 10.28 3.19
N LEU A 40 -11.55 9.37 2.48
CA LEU A 40 -10.90 8.63 1.39
C LEU A 40 -10.74 9.50 0.15
N LEU A 41 -9.51 9.66 -0.31
CA LEU A 41 -9.20 10.38 -1.55
C LEU A 41 -8.94 9.41 -2.71
N ASP A 42 -8.22 8.32 -2.45
CA ASP A 42 -7.92 7.31 -3.46
C ASP A 42 -7.49 6.01 -2.78
N ALA A 43 -7.64 4.89 -3.49
CA ALA A 43 -7.16 3.60 -3.03
C ALA A 43 -6.92 2.70 -4.24
N ALA A 44 -5.85 1.91 -4.18
CA ALA A 44 -5.55 0.97 -5.26
C ALA A 44 -4.70 -0.19 -4.74
N GLY A 45 -4.88 -1.35 -5.37
CA GLY A 45 -3.99 -2.48 -5.21
C GLY A 45 -2.96 -2.51 -6.34
N LEU A 46 -1.85 -3.17 -6.11
CA LEU A 46 -0.80 -3.34 -7.09
C LEU A 46 -0.60 -4.83 -7.38
N TYR A 47 -0.28 -5.15 -8.63
CA TYR A 47 0.14 -6.50 -8.99
C TYR A 47 1.49 -6.81 -8.32
N PRO A 48 1.83 -8.13 -8.18
CA PRO A 48 3.15 -8.53 -7.67
C PRO A 48 4.29 -7.92 -8.46
N SER A 49 5.46 -7.81 -7.83
CA SER A 49 6.64 -7.23 -8.47
C SER A 49 7.10 -7.97 -9.71
N SER A 50 6.68 -9.24 -9.89
CA SER A 50 6.93 -10.02 -11.10
C SER A 50 6.38 -9.36 -12.37
N LYS A 51 5.38 -8.48 -12.23
CA LYS A 51 4.79 -7.71 -13.34
C LYS A 51 5.35 -6.31 -13.45
N GLY A 52 6.33 -5.97 -12.61
CA GLY A 52 6.91 -4.64 -12.57
C GLY A 52 8.38 -4.62 -12.96
N ALA A 53 8.95 -3.43 -12.87
CA ALA A 53 10.36 -3.20 -13.14
C ALA A 53 10.86 -2.07 -12.27
N ARG A 54 12.18 -2.02 -12.09
CA ARG A 54 12.88 -0.90 -11.46
C ARG A 54 13.81 -0.25 -12.48
N VAL A 55 13.91 1.06 -12.41
CA VAL A 55 14.91 1.81 -13.17
C VAL A 55 15.93 2.31 -12.17
N ARG A 56 17.18 1.85 -12.33
CA ARG A 56 18.29 2.28 -11.47
C ARG A 56 19.05 3.39 -12.16
N PHE A 57 19.27 4.47 -11.42
CA PHE A 57 20.09 5.58 -11.87
C PHE A 57 21.46 5.47 -11.22
N SER A 58 22.50 5.53 -12.04
CA SER A 58 23.90 5.46 -11.58
C SER A 58 24.61 6.77 -11.89
N PRO A 59 25.74 7.07 -11.22
CA PRO A 59 26.53 8.25 -11.53
C PRO A 59 26.88 8.31 -13.01
N GLY A 60 26.89 9.51 -13.60
CA GLY A 60 27.16 9.71 -15.02
C GLY A 60 25.94 9.62 -15.92
N GLY A 61 24.74 9.53 -15.33
CA GLY A 61 23.47 9.51 -16.08
C GLY A 61 23.08 8.15 -16.64
N LYS A 62 23.77 7.09 -16.25
CA LYS A 62 23.43 5.73 -16.69
C LYS A 62 22.13 5.28 -16.06
N LYS A 63 21.26 4.68 -16.87
CA LYS A 63 19.98 4.10 -16.43
C LYS A 63 19.97 2.61 -16.74
N THR A 64 19.54 1.80 -15.77
CA THR A 64 19.44 0.35 -15.94
C THR A 64 18.03 -0.08 -15.56
N VAL A 65 17.39 -0.88 -16.42
CA VAL A 65 16.06 -1.45 -16.15
C VAL A 65 16.25 -2.84 -15.55
N ILE A 66 15.61 -3.08 -14.43
CA ILE A 66 15.67 -4.37 -13.71
C ILE A 66 14.25 -4.90 -13.63
N ASP A 67 14.00 -6.03 -14.30
CA ASP A 67 12.69 -6.67 -14.25
C ASP A 67 12.49 -7.38 -12.92
N GLY A 68 11.23 -7.39 -12.42
CA GLY A 68 10.87 -8.19 -11.26
C GLY A 68 10.89 -9.69 -11.57
N PRO A 69 10.66 -10.54 -10.57
CA PRO A 69 10.30 -10.18 -9.19
C PRO A 69 11.49 -9.71 -8.36
N PHE A 70 11.18 -9.00 -7.26
CA PHE A 70 12.18 -8.53 -6.30
C PHE A 70 12.06 -9.34 -5.02
N THR A 71 13.19 -9.59 -4.33
CA THR A 71 13.26 -10.57 -3.25
C THR A 71 12.80 -10.09 -1.88
N GLU A 72 12.90 -8.79 -1.61
CA GLU A 72 12.60 -8.24 -0.29
C GLU A 72 11.13 -7.85 -0.18
N SER A 73 10.24 -8.83 0.09
CA SER A 73 8.79 -8.57 0.15
C SER A 73 8.40 -7.49 1.16
N LYS A 74 9.15 -7.37 2.25
CA LYS A 74 8.90 -6.33 3.27
C LYS A 74 9.12 -4.91 2.76
N GLU A 75 9.85 -4.75 1.66
CA GLU A 75 10.09 -3.44 1.03
C GLU A 75 9.16 -3.18 -0.14
N LEU A 76 8.38 -4.19 -0.53
CA LEU A 76 7.47 -4.09 -1.67
C LEU A 76 6.09 -3.62 -1.21
N VAL A 77 5.38 -2.98 -2.12
CA VAL A 77 4.06 -2.39 -1.84
C VAL A 77 2.98 -3.20 -2.54
N ALA A 78 1.99 -3.65 -1.77
CA ALA A 78 0.83 -4.39 -2.31
C ALA A 78 -0.32 -3.46 -2.69
N GLY A 79 -0.39 -2.29 -2.08
CA GLY A 79 -1.45 -1.33 -2.35
C GLY A 79 -1.35 -0.13 -1.42
N TYR A 80 -2.31 0.79 -1.57
CA TYR A 80 -2.29 2.01 -0.76
C TYR A 80 -3.68 2.63 -0.63
N TRP A 81 -3.83 3.45 0.39
CA TRP A 81 -4.94 4.38 0.54
C TRP A 81 -4.37 5.78 0.69
N ILE A 82 -5.02 6.75 0.09
CA ILE A 82 -4.71 8.16 0.30
C ILE A 82 -5.90 8.77 1.04
N ILE A 83 -5.62 9.34 2.22
CA ILE A 83 -6.67 9.83 3.12
C ILE A 83 -6.40 11.26 3.58
N GLN A 84 -7.47 11.95 3.97
CA GLN A 84 -7.40 13.18 4.74
C GLN A 84 -7.46 12.82 6.23
N ALA A 85 -6.62 13.43 7.04
CA ALA A 85 -6.67 13.28 8.48
C ALA A 85 -6.18 14.57 9.15
N LYS A 86 -6.61 14.80 10.39
CA LYS A 86 -6.26 16.02 11.14
C LYS A 86 -4.85 15.95 11.72
N SER A 87 -4.34 14.72 11.91
CA SER A 87 -3.06 14.49 12.55
C SER A 87 -2.50 13.12 12.12
N LEU A 88 -1.21 12.92 12.39
CA LEU A 88 -0.59 11.62 12.21
C LEU A 88 -1.28 10.55 13.07
N GLU A 89 -1.64 10.90 14.29
CA GLU A 89 -2.31 9.98 15.22
C GLU A 89 -3.65 9.48 14.66
N GLU A 90 -4.43 10.37 14.05
CA GLU A 90 -5.68 9.99 13.40
C GLU A 90 -5.43 9.06 12.20
N ALA A 91 -4.41 9.37 11.40
CA ALA A 91 -4.04 8.50 10.28
C ALA A 91 -3.59 7.12 10.75
N ILE A 92 -2.84 7.05 11.86
CA ILE A 92 -2.42 5.78 12.47
C ILE A 92 -3.64 4.97 12.92
N GLU A 93 -4.63 5.61 13.52
CA GLU A 93 -5.85 4.91 13.94
C GLU A 93 -6.59 4.30 12.74
N TRP A 94 -6.64 5.00 11.61
CA TRP A 94 -7.18 4.42 10.39
C TRP A 94 -6.33 3.24 9.90
N ALA A 95 -5.00 3.37 9.93
CA ALA A 95 -4.10 2.30 9.52
C ALA A 95 -4.29 1.02 10.35
N LYS A 96 -4.54 1.16 11.66
CA LYS A 96 -4.81 0.02 12.55
C LYS A 96 -6.06 -0.75 12.15
N ARG A 97 -6.99 -0.12 11.46
CA ARG A 97 -8.24 -0.74 11.01
C ARG A 97 -8.13 -1.42 9.66
N SER A 98 -6.94 -1.37 9.04
CA SER A 98 -6.71 -2.02 7.75
C SER A 98 -7.05 -3.51 7.83
N PRO A 99 -7.75 -4.05 6.81
CA PRO A 99 -8.22 -5.43 6.84
C PRO A 99 -7.11 -6.43 6.50
N VAL A 100 -6.21 -6.63 7.44
CA VAL A 100 -5.15 -7.63 7.34
C VAL A 100 -5.65 -8.92 7.99
N ALA A 101 -5.58 -10.04 7.24
CA ALA A 101 -6.01 -11.33 7.77
C ALA A 101 -5.16 -11.72 9.00
N PRO A 102 -5.77 -12.35 10.04
CA PRO A 102 -5.05 -12.64 11.28
C PRO A 102 -3.82 -13.53 11.16
N ASP A 103 -3.74 -14.33 10.10
CA ASP A 103 -2.62 -15.22 9.82
C ASP A 103 -1.53 -14.57 8.95
N GLN A 104 -1.74 -13.31 8.54
CA GLN A 104 -0.79 -12.59 7.70
C GLN A 104 0.12 -11.70 8.55
N GLU A 105 1.41 -11.73 8.23
CA GLU A 105 2.39 -10.82 8.79
C GLU A 105 2.73 -9.77 7.74
N THR A 106 2.33 -8.53 8.01
CA THR A 106 2.62 -7.40 7.13
C THR A 106 2.58 -6.11 7.93
N GLU A 107 2.87 -5.02 7.27
CA GLU A 107 2.85 -3.70 7.87
C GLU A 107 2.10 -2.73 6.97
N VAL A 108 1.49 -1.73 7.61
CA VAL A 108 0.97 -0.56 6.91
C VAL A 108 1.81 0.64 7.34
N GLU A 109 2.53 1.21 6.40
CA GLU A 109 3.34 2.40 6.65
C GLU A 109 2.50 3.65 6.43
N VAL A 110 2.60 4.60 7.33
CA VAL A 110 1.84 5.85 7.26
C VAL A 110 2.81 6.98 6.93
N ARG A 111 2.58 7.68 5.81
CA ARG A 111 3.45 8.77 5.36
C ARG A 111 2.60 10.00 5.01
N GLU A 112 2.99 11.13 5.56
CA GLU A 112 2.33 12.38 5.21
C GLU A 112 2.86 12.89 3.87
N PHE A 113 1.94 13.38 3.03
CA PHE A 113 2.33 14.02 1.77
C PHE A 113 2.97 15.37 2.05
N ILE A 114 4.05 15.65 1.33
CA ILE A 114 4.60 17.00 1.30
C ILE A 114 3.68 17.82 0.39
N GLU A 115 3.14 18.91 0.91
CA GLU A 115 2.33 19.81 0.12
C GLU A 115 3.17 20.99 -0.32
N PHE A 116 3.47 21.03 -1.60
CA PHE A 116 4.16 22.17 -2.19
C PHE A 116 3.12 23.26 -2.47
N ALA A 117 3.37 24.46 -2.01
CA ALA A 117 2.45 25.57 -2.15
C ALA A 117 2.23 25.98 -3.61
#